data_a95be802137cf94881cee4b229ae8bdd
#
_entry.id   a95be802137cf94881cee4b229ae8bdd
#
_cell.length_a   1.000
_cell.length_b   1.000
_cell.length_c   1.000
_cell.angle_alpha   90.00
_cell.angle_beta   90.00
_cell.angle_gamma   90.00
#
_symmetry.space_group_name_H-M   'P 1'
#
loop_
_entity.id
_entity.type
_entity.pdbx_description
1 polymer ?
#
loop_
_entity_poly.entity_id
_entity_poly.type
_entity_poly.pdbx_seq_one_letter_code
_entity_poly.pdbx_strand_id
1 'polypeptide(L)'
;MKLPNADRAVVDIEKLRDYFLNPNHRRGCHKARVFEASLGLTREHAEDLRKGLLAAVLTNNALPLLHDEYGKRFVVDFKATGPFGDAMVRSSWIIRRGEDFPRLASCYVL
;
A
#
# COMPACT_ATOMS: atom_id res chain seq x y z
N MET A 1 12.49 3.44 -11.86
CA MET A 1 13.36 2.58 -11.03
C MET A 1 12.49 1.61 -10.23
N LYS A 2 13.07 0.57 -9.72
CA LYS A 2 12.37 -0.31 -8.80
C LYS A 2 12.55 0.16 -7.37
N LEU A 3 11.62 -0.22 -6.49
CA LEU A 3 11.74 0.08 -5.06
C LEU A 3 13.00 -0.61 -4.51
N PRO A 4 13.92 0.10 -3.84
CA PRO A 4 15.13 -0.52 -3.29
C PRO A 4 14.78 -1.62 -2.30
N ASN A 5 15.45 -2.77 -2.41
CA ASN A 5 15.23 -3.94 -1.54
C ASN A 5 13.75 -4.37 -1.45
N ALA A 6 13.07 -4.32 -2.59
CA ALA A 6 11.64 -4.66 -2.66
C ALA A 6 11.35 -6.10 -2.19
N ASP A 7 12.31 -7.01 -2.34
CA ASP A 7 12.20 -8.39 -1.87
C ASP A 7 12.12 -8.50 -0.34
N ARG A 8 12.48 -7.45 0.37
CA ARG A 8 12.39 -7.37 1.83
C ARG A 8 11.35 -6.36 2.31
N ALA A 9 10.44 -5.95 1.42
CA ALA A 9 9.39 -5.01 1.75
C ALA A 9 8.48 -5.55 2.85
N VAL A 10 8.05 -4.67 3.75
CA VAL A 10 7.22 -5.02 4.89
C VAL A 10 5.87 -4.34 4.76
N VAL A 11 4.81 -5.14 4.87
CA VAL A 11 3.43 -4.67 4.94
C VAL A 11 2.81 -5.21 6.22
N ASP A 12 2.49 -4.31 7.14
CA ASP A 12 1.84 -4.67 8.40
C ASP A 12 0.38 -5.01 8.11
N ILE A 13 0.01 -6.28 8.33
CA ILE A 13 -1.34 -6.76 8.07
C ILE A 13 -2.38 -6.05 8.96
N GLU A 14 -2.04 -5.72 10.17
CA GLU A 14 -2.95 -5.00 11.06
C GLU A 14 -3.25 -3.61 10.53
N LYS A 15 -2.26 -2.95 9.94
CA LYS A 15 -2.45 -1.63 9.34
C LYS A 15 -3.39 -1.68 8.15
N LEU A 16 -3.32 -2.73 7.34
CA LEU A 16 -4.27 -2.92 6.24
C LEU A 16 -5.66 -3.19 6.75
N ARG A 17 -5.81 -4.18 7.64
CA ARG A 17 -7.10 -4.63 8.14
C ARG A 17 -7.78 -3.56 8.99
N ASP A 18 -7.04 -2.94 9.91
CA ASP A 18 -7.63 -2.11 10.95
C ASP A 18 -7.59 -0.62 10.63
N TYR A 19 -6.89 -0.21 9.56
CA TYR A 19 -6.83 1.18 9.14
C TYR A 19 -7.34 1.34 7.70
N PHE A 20 -6.59 0.86 6.70
CA PHE A 20 -6.89 1.16 5.29
C PHE A 20 -8.15 0.49 4.76
N LEU A 21 -8.52 -0.67 5.30
CA LEU A 21 -9.72 -1.40 4.89
C LEU A 21 -10.84 -1.33 5.93
N ASN A 22 -10.67 -0.56 6.99
CA ASN A 22 -11.66 -0.46 8.07
C ASN A 22 -12.55 0.76 7.88
N PRO A 23 -13.83 0.59 7.46
CA PRO A 23 -14.74 1.72 7.24
C PRO A 23 -15.15 2.43 8.54
N ASN A 24 -14.87 1.83 9.69
CA ASN A 24 -15.16 2.40 10.99
C ASN A 24 -13.97 3.12 11.61
N HIS A 25 -12.80 3.08 10.95
CA HIS A 25 -11.63 3.77 11.48
C HIS A 25 -11.79 5.28 11.30
N ARG A 26 -11.53 6.03 12.35
CA ARG A 26 -11.73 7.48 12.39
C ARG A 26 -11.02 8.22 11.25
N ARG A 27 -9.79 7.82 10.90
CA ARG A 27 -9.00 8.46 9.85
C ARG A 27 -9.00 7.70 8.54
N GLY A 28 -9.11 6.37 8.59
CA GLY A 28 -9.03 5.50 7.42
C GLY A 28 -10.34 5.27 6.70
N CYS A 29 -11.47 5.70 7.26
CA CYS A 29 -12.79 5.33 6.77
C CYS A 29 -13.04 5.73 5.30
N HIS A 30 -12.56 6.89 4.86
CA HIS A 30 -12.76 7.33 3.48
C HIS A 30 -12.03 6.44 2.48
N LYS A 31 -10.78 6.11 2.76
CA LYS A 31 -9.99 5.21 1.91
C LYS A 31 -10.59 3.81 1.88
N ALA A 32 -11.05 3.33 3.03
CA ALA A 32 -11.68 2.02 3.15
C ALA A 32 -12.97 1.92 2.33
N ARG A 33 -13.79 2.97 2.34
CA ARG A 33 -15.03 3.01 1.56
C ARG A 33 -14.75 2.98 0.06
N VAL A 34 -13.69 3.64 -0.39
CA VAL A 34 -13.31 3.62 -1.81
C VAL A 34 -12.78 2.24 -2.21
N PHE A 35 -11.98 1.59 -1.37
CA PHE A 35 -11.55 0.22 -1.60
C PHE A 35 -12.75 -0.73 -1.76
N GLU A 36 -13.74 -0.61 -0.90
CA GLU A 36 -14.93 -1.45 -0.97
C GLU A 36 -15.76 -1.14 -2.21
N ALA A 37 -16.05 0.13 -2.48
CA ALA A 37 -16.89 0.54 -3.60
C ALA A 37 -16.26 0.21 -4.96
N SER A 38 -14.95 0.42 -5.11
CA SER A 38 -14.25 0.25 -6.39
C SER A 38 -13.83 -1.19 -6.66
N LEU A 39 -13.38 -1.90 -5.63
CA LEU A 39 -12.76 -3.21 -5.75
C LEU A 39 -13.51 -4.31 -5.01
N GLY A 40 -14.40 -3.95 -4.10
CA GLY A 40 -15.04 -4.92 -3.23
C GLY A 40 -14.12 -5.45 -2.14
N LEU A 41 -13.06 -4.71 -1.83
CA LEU A 41 -12.11 -5.10 -0.79
C LEU A 41 -12.55 -4.59 0.56
N THR A 42 -12.68 -5.52 1.51
CA THR A 42 -13.04 -5.24 2.89
C THR A 42 -11.94 -5.72 3.82
N ARG A 43 -12.15 -5.61 5.13
CA ARG A 43 -11.18 -6.10 6.13
C ARG A 43 -10.80 -7.57 5.93
N GLU A 44 -11.74 -8.37 5.43
CA GLU A 44 -11.51 -9.81 5.15
C GLU A 44 -10.48 -10.03 4.03
N HIS A 45 -10.25 -9.02 3.19
CA HIS A 45 -9.33 -9.09 2.07
C HIS A 45 -7.94 -8.53 2.38
N ALA A 46 -7.63 -8.26 3.65
CA ALA A 46 -6.36 -7.65 4.03
C ALA A 46 -5.15 -8.47 3.55
N GLU A 47 -5.20 -9.80 3.69
CA GLU A 47 -4.09 -10.65 3.23
C GLU A 47 -3.95 -10.65 1.71
N ASP A 48 -5.06 -10.62 0.97
CA ASP A 48 -5.02 -10.54 -0.48
C ASP A 48 -4.41 -9.21 -0.94
N LEU A 49 -4.77 -8.11 -0.30
CA LEU A 49 -4.19 -6.80 -0.61
C LEU A 49 -2.70 -6.79 -0.27
N ARG A 50 -2.31 -7.38 0.85
CA ARG A 50 -0.91 -7.48 1.25
C ARG A 50 -0.09 -8.22 0.18
N LYS A 51 -0.58 -9.37 -0.28
CA LYS A 51 0.08 -10.13 -1.34
C LYS A 51 0.19 -9.32 -2.64
N GLY A 52 -0.87 -8.61 -2.99
CA GLY A 52 -0.87 -7.74 -4.17
C GLY A 52 0.16 -6.62 -4.07
N LEU A 53 0.25 -5.97 -2.93
CA LEU A 53 1.24 -4.91 -2.68
C LEU A 53 2.67 -5.45 -2.77
N LEU A 54 2.94 -6.58 -2.13
CA LEU A 54 4.28 -7.18 -2.15
C LEU A 54 4.69 -7.65 -3.55
N ALA A 55 3.75 -8.18 -4.33
CA ALA A 55 4.01 -8.55 -5.72
C ALA A 55 4.25 -7.31 -6.59
N ALA A 56 3.47 -6.27 -6.39
CA ALA A 56 3.55 -5.05 -7.20
C ALA A 56 4.91 -4.37 -7.08
N VAL A 57 5.49 -4.30 -5.88
CA VAL A 57 6.78 -3.62 -5.69
C VAL A 57 7.96 -4.35 -6.33
N LEU A 58 7.80 -5.64 -6.62
CA LEU A 58 8.83 -6.43 -7.31
C LEU A 58 8.89 -6.12 -8.81
N THR A 59 7.79 -5.69 -9.40
CA THR A 59 7.66 -5.57 -10.86
C THR A 59 7.37 -4.15 -11.35
N ASN A 60 6.67 -3.35 -10.55
CA ASN A 60 6.27 -2.00 -10.98
C ASN A 60 7.35 -0.97 -10.66
N ASN A 61 7.34 0.11 -11.41
CA ASN A 61 8.26 1.21 -11.15
C ASN A 61 7.90 1.96 -9.88
N ALA A 62 8.92 2.43 -9.18
CA ALA A 62 8.79 3.30 -8.03
C ALA A 62 9.23 4.71 -8.40
N LEU A 63 8.49 5.70 -7.94
CA LEU A 63 8.83 7.11 -8.09
C LEU A 63 9.41 7.60 -6.76
N PRO A 64 10.69 8.03 -6.74
CA PRO A 64 11.25 8.58 -5.51
C PRO A 64 10.65 9.95 -5.20
N LEU A 65 10.36 10.17 -3.93
CA LEU A 65 9.93 11.47 -3.42
C LEU A 65 11.10 12.11 -2.66
N LEU A 66 10.94 13.38 -2.28
CA LEU A 66 11.93 14.03 -1.43
C LEU A 66 12.02 13.27 -0.11
N HIS A 67 13.26 12.94 0.31
CA HIS A 67 13.45 12.34 1.61
C HIS A 67 13.33 13.40 2.70
N ASP A 68 12.93 12.97 3.88
CA ASP A 68 12.78 13.84 5.04
C ASP A 68 13.54 13.27 6.24
N GLU A 69 13.32 13.86 7.41
CA GLU A 69 13.99 13.42 8.65
C GLU A 69 13.67 11.98 9.05
N TYR A 70 12.55 11.41 8.53
CA TYR A 70 12.13 10.04 8.86
C TYR A 70 12.72 9.01 7.92
N GLY A 71 13.11 9.39 6.71
CA GLY A 71 13.71 8.48 5.76
C GLY A 71 13.44 8.85 4.31
N LYS A 72 13.70 7.88 3.43
CA LYS A 72 13.48 8.01 1.99
C LYS A 72 12.10 7.47 1.64
N ARG A 73 11.34 8.24 0.83
CA ARG A 73 9.98 7.89 0.46
C ARG A 73 9.86 7.60 -1.03
N PHE A 74 8.95 6.68 -1.35
CA PHE A 74 8.69 6.23 -2.72
C PHE A 74 7.20 6.03 -2.91
N VAL A 75 6.76 6.16 -4.17
CA VAL A 75 5.38 5.84 -4.57
C VAL A 75 5.43 4.73 -5.62
N VAL A 76 4.59 3.73 -5.47
CA VAL A 76 4.37 2.67 -6.45
C VAL A 76 2.88 2.60 -6.76
N ASP A 77 2.53 2.88 -8.02
CA ASP A 77 1.15 2.73 -8.49
C ASP A 77 1.03 1.40 -9.21
N PHE A 78 -0.07 0.70 -8.98
CA PHE A 78 -0.30 -0.60 -9.60
C PHE A 78 -1.79 -0.86 -9.78
N LYS A 79 -2.11 -1.71 -10.73
CA LYS A 79 -3.49 -2.16 -10.95
C LYS A 79 -3.81 -3.28 -9.99
N ALA A 80 -4.77 -3.04 -9.11
CA ALA A 80 -5.27 -4.04 -8.18
C ALA A 80 -6.56 -4.65 -8.70
N THR A 81 -6.78 -5.92 -8.41
CA THR A 81 -7.97 -6.66 -8.80
C THR A 81 -8.71 -7.10 -7.54
N GLY A 82 -10.01 -6.87 -7.53
CA GLY A 82 -10.90 -7.32 -6.45
C GLY A 82 -12.17 -7.93 -7.01
N PRO A 83 -13.11 -8.33 -6.15
CA PRO A 83 -14.37 -8.94 -6.58
C PRO A 83 -15.20 -8.07 -7.54
N PHE A 84 -15.08 -6.75 -7.45
CA PHE A 84 -15.85 -5.82 -8.27
C PHE A 84 -15.13 -5.36 -9.54
N GLY A 85 -13.88 -5.74 -9.75
CA GLY A 85 -13.09 -5.37 -10.92
C GLY A 85 -11.73 -4.85 -10.58
N ASP A 86 -11.16 -4.06 -11.49
CA ASP A 86 -9.80 -3.52 -11.37
C ASP A 86 -9.84 -2.02 -11.06
N ALA A 87 -8.85 -1.55 -10.33
CA ALA A 87 -8.63 -0.13 -10.11
C ALA A 87 -7.15 0.13 -9.87
N MET A 88 -6.69 1.35 -10.17
CA MET A 88 -5.34 1.76 -9.84
C MET A 88 -5.24 2.10 -8.35
N VAL A 89 -4.26 1.53 -7.70
CA VAL A 89 -3.97 1.77 -6.29
C VAL A 89 -2.61 2.44 -6.19
N ARG A 90 -2.55 3.51 -5.41
CA ARG A 90 -1.29 4.15 -5.06
C ARG A 90 -0.83 3.64 -3.71
N SER A 91 0.41 3.16 -3.66
CA SER A 91 1.06 2.77 -2.43
C SER A 91 2.26 3.67 -2.18
N SER A 92 2.42 4.13 -0.96
CA SER A 92 3.60 4.88 -0.55
C SER A 92 4.42 4.08 0.45
N TRP A 93 5.72 4.19 0.31
CA TRP A 93 6.69 3.37 1.04
C TRP A 93 7.75 4.26 1.66
N ILE A 94 8.28 3.83 2.80
CA ILE A 94 9.34 4.54 3.48
C ILE A 94 10.47 3.58 3.84
N ILE A 95 11.70 3.97 3.52
CA ILE A 95 12.91 3.36 4.06
C ILE A 95 13.36 4.27 5.20
N ARG A 96 13.10 3.84 6.42
CA ARG A 96 13.38 4.65 7.61
C ARG A 96 14.88 4.84 7.81
N ARG A 97 15.24 5.93 8.46
CA ARG A 97 16.64 6.16 8.86
C ARG A 97 17.11 4.99 9.72
N GLY A 98 18.28 4.44 9.36
CA GLY A 98 18.84 3.28 10.06
C GLY A 98 18.33 1.95 9.57
N GLU A 99 17.37 1.93 8.63
CA GLU A 99 16.88 0.72 7.98
C GLU A 99 17.27 0.74 6.50
N ASP A 100 17.24 -0.43 5.86
CA ASP A 100 17.57 -0.56 4.45
C ASP A 100 16.47 -1.27 3.64
N PHE A 101 15.30 -1.47 4.24
CA PHE A 101 14.16 -2.11 3.61
C PHE A 101 12.93 -1.20 3.66
N PRO A 102 12.05 -1.28 2.64
CA PRO A 102 10.88 -0.42 2.60
C PRO A 102 9.73 -0.97 3.44
N ARG A 103 8.99 -0.06 4.05
CA ARG A 103 7.75 -0.34 4.77
C ARG A 103 6.61 0.40 4.12
N LEU A 104 5.43 -0.22 4.04
CA LEU A 104 4.25 0.46 3.56
C LEU A 104 3.88 1.59 4.52
N ALA A 105 3.75 2.80 3.97
CA ALA A 105 3.30 3.96 4.73
C ALA A 105 1.81 4.21 4.53
N SER A 106 1.33 4.14 3.29
CA SER A 106 -0.09 4.28 2.99
C SER A 106 -0.47 3.61 1.67
N CYS A 107 -1.75 3.33 1.48
CA CYS A 107 -2.28 2.93 0.18
C CYS A 107 -3.73 3.39 0.04
N TYR A 108 -4.12 3.70 -1.19
CA TYR A 108 -5.48 4.13 -1.50
C TYR A 108 -5.77 3.99 -3.00
N VAL A 109 -7.05 3.92 -3.33
CA VAL A 109 -7.49 3.87 -4.73
C VAL A 109 -7.40 5.27 -5.34
N LEU A 110 -6.79 5.35 -6.51
CA LEU A 110 -6.67 6.61 -7.26
C LEU A 110 -8.00 7.06 -7.87
#